data_667b65ebe20d0bd1e9c18babd90109f3
#
_entry.id   667b65ebe20d0bd1e9c18babd90109f3
#
_cell.length_a   1.000
_cell.length_b   1.000
_cell.length_c   1.000
_cell.angle_alpha   90.00
_cell.angle_beta   90.00
_cell.angle_gamma   90.00
#
_symmetry.space_group_name_H-M   'P 1'
#
loop_
_entity.id
_entity.type
_entity.pdbx_description
1 polymer ?
#
loop_
_entity_poly.entity_id
_entity_poly.type
_entity_poly.pdbx_seq_one_letter_code
_entity_poly.pdbx_strand_id
1 'polypeptide(L)'
;MAMPSKTAVSNKEPFVHLTRRRELPWYRAWTIRIATIIAAMIVSAVVTTLLTGLDPVGVFKTMADGAFGTSRKVWMLFQEIAILLCVSLALAPAFRMKFWNLGGEGQILIGALAAAACMLKLGDKLPGGVLVMLMFVASIIFGALWALIPAVFKAKWNTNETLFTLMMNYVAT
;
A
#
# COMPACT_ATOMS: atom_id res chain seq x y z
N MET A 1 -27.56 61.39 -17.88
CA MET A 1 -27.51 59.98 -17.48
C MET A 1 -26.14 59.45 -17.94
N ALA A 2 -25.14 59.48 -17.03
CA ALA A 2 -23.74 59.17 -17.36
C ALA A 2 -23.51 57.64 -17.15
N MET A 3 -22.96 56.95 -18.18
CA MET A 3 -22.56 55.56 -18.09
C MET A 3 -21.31 55.44 -17.21
N PRO A 4 -21.23 54.45 -16.32
CA PRO A 4 -20.03 54.20 -15.56
C PRO A 4 -18.93 53.59 -16.43
N SER A 5 -17.72 54.18 -16.31
CA SER A 5 -16.51 53.75 -17.00
C SER A 5 -16.13 52.31 -16.60
N LYS A 6 -15.88 51.47 -17.60
CA LYS A 6 -15.29 50.12 -17.41
C LYS A 6 -13.88 50.29 -16.85
N THR A 7 -13.69 49.98 -15.56
CA THR A 7 -12.38 49.79 -14.96
C THR A 7 -11.67 48.66 -15.72
N ALA A 8 -10.58 49.00 -16.38
CA ALA A 8 -9.67 48.03 -17.00
C ALA A 8 -9.05 47.17 -15.91
N VAL A 9 -9.51 45.94 -15.81
CA VAL A 9 -8.87 44.91 -14.98
C VAL A 9 -7.50 44.65 -15.62
N SER A 10 -6.44 45.09 -14.95
CA SER A 10 -5.06 44.77 -15.31
C SER A 10 -4.87 43.27 -15.26
N ASN A 11 -4.91 42.65 -16.41
CA ASN A 11 -4.69 41.20 -16.59
C ASN A 11 -3.18 40.95 -16.50
N LYS A 12 -2.61 40.98 -15.27
CA LYS A 12 -1.24 40.49 -15.03
C LYS A 12 -1.29 38.98 -15.19
N GLU A 13 -0.83 38.49 -16.33
CA GLU A 13 -0.68 37.06 -16.54
C GLU A 13 0.26 36.48 -15.47
N PRO A 14 -0.12 35.40 -14.78
CA PRO A 14 0.74 34.83 -13.77
C PRO A 14 2.00 34.27 -14.44
N PHE A 15 3.17 34.50 -13.81
CA PHE A 15 4.49 34.03 -14.29
C PHE A 15 4.58 32.51 -14.46
N VAL A 16 3.64 31.74 -13.90
CA VAL A 16 3.59 30.28 -13.97
C VAL A 16 2.20 29.84 -14.42
N HIS A 17 2.12 29.26 -15.60
CA HIS A 17 0.90 28.63 -16.11
C HIS A 17 0.95 27.12 -15.86
N LEU A 18 0.03 26.59 -15.05
CA LEU A 18 -0.19 25.15 -14.90
C LEU A 18 -0.99 24.65 -16.10
N THR A 19 -0.29 24.14 -17.11
CA THR A 19 -0.93 23.50 -18.26
C THR A 19 -1.00 22.00 -18.04
N ARG A 20 -2.14 21.37 -18.37
CA ARG A 20 -2.28 19.91 -18.34
C ARG A 20 -1.30 19.32 -19.35
N ARG A 21 -0.34 18.54 -18.84
CA ARG A 21 0.69 17.90 -19.67
C ARG A 21 0.04 16.95 -20.66
N ARG A 22 0.38 17.04 -21.94
CA ARG A 22 0.01 16.03 -22.94
C ARG A 22 0.58 14.68 -22.52
N GLU A 23 -0.15 13.61 -22.81
CA GLU A 23 0.31 12.26 -22.51
C GLU A 23 1.68 12.01 -23.13
N LEU A 24 2.62 11.59 -22.31
CA LEU A 24 3.97 11.28 -22.76
C LEU A 24 3.92 9.99 -23.58
N PRO A 25 4.59 9.90 -24.74
CA PRO A 25 4.71 8.64 -25.44
C PRO A 25 5.36 7.59 -24.52
N TRP A 26 4.91 6.35 -24.61
CA TRP A 26 5.26 5.27 -23.68
C TRP A 26 6.78 5.10 -23.49
N TYR A 27 7.58 5.25 -24.54
CA TYR A 27 9.03 5.13 -24.47
C TYR A 27 9.67 6.23 -23.59
N ARG A 28 9.21 7.49 -23.69
CA ARG A 28 9.67 8.58 -22.80
C ARG A 28 9.27 8.35 -21.35
N ALA A 29 8.08 7.79 -21.12
CA ALA A 29 7.66 7.44 -19.78
C ALA A 29 8.58 6.35 -19.17
N TRP A 30 8.97 5.37 -19.97
CA TRP A 30 9.91 4.33 -19.54
C TRP A 30 11.33 4.85 -19.32
N THR A 31 11.85 5.71 -20.21
CA THR A 31 13.19 6.31 -20.01
C THR A 31 13.25 7.14 -18.74
N ILE A 32 12.22 7.93 -18.46
CA ILE A 32 12.15 8.71 -17.20
C ILE A 32 12.13 7.78 -15.99
N ARG A 33 11.32 6.72 -16.01
CA ARG A 33 11.25 5.74 -14.90
C ARG A 33 12.59 5.07 -14.64
N ILE A 34 13.25 4.58 -15.69
CA ILE A 34 14.56 3.94 -15.57
C ILE A 34 15.60 4.94 -15.05
N ALA A 35 15.65 6.15 -15.61
CA ALA A 35 16.55 7.18 -15.13
C ALA A 35 16.34 7.54 -13.67
N THR A 36 15.08 7.63 -13.23
CA THR A 36 14.73 7.89 -11.82
C THR A 36 15.16 6.75 -10.90
N ILE A 37 14.99 5.48 -11.32
CA ILE A 37 15.45 4.33 -10.55
C ILE A 37 16.98 4.34 -10.40
N ILE A 38 17.70 4.57 -11.50
CA ILE A 38 19.17 4.65 -11.47
C ILE A 38 19.62 5.80 -10.56
N ALA A 39 19.02 6.97 -10.68
CA ALA A 39 19.33 8.11 -9.82
C ALA A 39 19.08 7.80 -8.34
N ALA A 40 17.95 7.15 -8.01
CA ALA A 40 17.65 6.72 -6.66
C ALA A 40 18.67 5.70 -6.13
N MET A 41 19.11 4.76 -6.96
CA MET A 41 20.17 3.81 -6.57
C MET A 41 21.51 4.51 -6.30
N ILE A 42 21.89 5.49 -7.13
CA ILE A 42 23.12 6.26 -6.92
C ILE A 42 23.04 7.06 -5.62
N VAL A 43 21.92 7.76 -5.37
CA VAL A 43 21.72 8.50 -4.12
C VAL A 43 21.77 7.56 -2.91
N SER A 44 21.10 6.41 -2.99
CA SER A 44 21.14 5.39 -1.94
C SER A 44 22.56 4.88 -1.68
N ALA A 45 23.33 4.61 -2.75
CA ALA A 45 24.73 4.20 -2.67
C ALA A 45 25.57 5.25 -1.93
N VAL A 46 25.47 6.53 -2.34
CA VAL A 46 26.20 7.64 -1.71
C VAL A 46 25.86 7.76 -0.23
N VAL A 47 24.56 7.78 0.11
CA VAL A 47 24.10 7.87 1.50
C VAL A 47 24.61 6.71 2.33
N THR A 48 24.53 5.48 1.81
CA THR A 48 25.02 4.28 2.51
C THR A 48 26.51 4.38 2.76
N THR A 49 27.30 4.75 1.77
CA THR A 49 28.77 4.91 1.91
C THR A 49 29.12 5.99 2.92
N LEU A 50 28.43 7.14 2.90
CA LEU A 50 28.68 8.24 3.85
C LEU A 50 28.33 7.88 5.29
N LEU A 51 27.26 7.10 5.51
CA LEU A 51 26.79 6.74 6.85
C LEU A 51 27.52 5.53 7.44
N THR A 52 27.86 4.55 6.62
CA THR A 52 28.39 3.25 7.10
C THR A 52 29.85 3.01 6.74
N GLY A 53 30.42 3.77 5.80
CA GLY A 53 31.77 3.54 5.26
C GLY A 53 31.93 2.25 4.45
N LEU A 54 30.81 1.54 4.16
CA LEU A 54 30.84 0.29 3.41
C LEU A 54 30.87 0.54 1.90
N ASP A 55 31.45 -0.41 1.17
CA ASP A 55 31.42 -0.41 -0.30
C ASP A 55 29.98 -0.56 -0.81
N PRO A 56 29.45 0.42 -1.59
CA PRO A 56 28.09 0.37 -2.08
C PRO A 56 27.80 -0.82 -3.00
N VAL A 57 28.80 -1.26 -3.78
CA VAL A 57 28.65 -2.43 -4.66
C VAL A 57 28.49 -3.71 -3.83
N GLY A 58 29.26 -3.84 -2.76
CA GLY A 58 29.13 -4.94 -1.79
C GLY A 58 27.76 -4.97 -1.14
N VAL A 59 27.21 -3.81 -0.76
CA VAL A 59 25.86 -3.71 -0.16
C VAL A 59 24.79 -4.16 -1.15
N PHE A 60 24.79 -3.65 -2.38
CA PHE A 60 23.80 -4.07 -3.38
C PHE A 60 23.93 -5.55 -3.77
N LYS A 61 25.16 -6.08 -3.83
CA LYS A 61 25.37 -7.51 -4.04
C LYS A 61 24.78 -8.34 -2.91
N THR A 62 24.99 -7.95 -1.66
CA THR A 62 24.40 -8.64 -0.49
C THR A 62 22.88 -8.57 -0.49
N MET A 63 22.29 -7.44 -0.91
CA MET A 63 20.83 -7.32 -1.08
C MET A 63 20.32 -8.26 -2.17
N ALA A 64 20.99 -8.33 -3.33
CA ALA A 64 20.62 -9.25 -4.40
C ALA A 64 20.77 -10.72 -3.97
N ASP A 65 21.86 -11.07 -3.27
CA ASP A 65 22.06 -12.39 -2.69
C ASP A 65 21.03 -12.71 -1.59
N GLY A 66 20.57 -11.68 -0.88
CA GLY A 66 19.47 -11.77 0.08
C GLY A 66 18.17 -12.21 -0.56
N ALA A 67 17.86 -11.70 -1.74
CA ALA A 67 16.62 -12.00 -2.47
C ALA A 67 16.73 -13.27 -3.34
N PHE A 68 17.86 -13.47 -4.03
CA PHE A 68 18.01 -14.47 -5.09
C PHE A 68 19.09 -15.52 -4.81
N GLY A 69 19.87 -15.40 -3.74
CA GLY A 69 21.07 -16.21 -3.49
C GLY A 69 20.82 -17.70 -3.26
N THR A 70 19.59 -18.12 -2.92
CA THR A 70 19.23 -19.53 -2.76
C THR A 70 17.79 -19.80 -3.23
N SER A 71 17.53 -21.02 -3.69
CA SER A 71 16.18 -21.43 -4.11
C SER A 71 15.11 -21.18 -3.03
N ARG A 72 15.46 -21.37 -1.75
CA ARG A 72 14.56 -21.07 -0.63
C ARG A 72 14.20 -19.58 -0.54
N LYS A 73 15.18 -18.69 -0.72
CA LYS A 73 14.95 -17.23 -0.69
C LYS A 73 14.07 -16.78 -1.85
N VAL A 74 14.30 -17.34 -3.04
CA VAL A 74 13.46 -17.08 -4.22
C VAL A 74 12.03 -17.55 -3.97
N TRP A 75 11.84 -18.71 -3.34
CA TRP A 75 10.50 -19.20 -2.98
C TRP A 75 9.80 -18.28 -1.98
N MET A 76 10.51 -17.79 -0.96
CA MET A 76 9.98 -16.81 -0.01
C MET A 76 9.60 -15.50 -0.70
N LEU A 77 10.41 -15.03 -1.65
CA LEU A 77 10.10 -13.83 -2.45
C LEU A 77 8.80 -14.01 -3.25
N PHE A 78 8.58 -15.18 -3.86
CA PHE A 78 7.31 -15.47 -4.56
C PHE A 78 6.12 -15.52 -3.61
N GLN A 79 6.27 -16.04 -2.40
CA GLN A 79 5.22 -16.01 -1.38
C GLN A 79 4.84 -14.58 -1.00
N GLU A 80 5.82 -13.71 -0.75
CA GLU A 80 5.57 -12.29 -0.44
C GLU A 80 4.88 -11.57 -1.60
N ILE A 81 5.32 -11.80 -2.83
CA ILE A 81 4.67 -11.25 -4.03
C ILE A 81 3.21 -11.72 -4.13
N ALA A 82 2.93 -12.99 -3.88
CA ALA A 82 1.58 -13.54 -3.93
C ALA A 82 0.68 -12.89 -2.88
N ILE A 83 1.16 -12.72 -1.64
CA ILE A 83 0.43 -12.04 -0.56
C ILE A 83 0.13 -10.58 -0.96
N LEU A 84 1.13 -9.85 -1.44
CA LEU A 84 0.96 -8.46 -1.88
C LEU A 84 -0.03 -8.33 -3.03
N LEU A 85 -0.03 -9.26 -3.97
CA LEU A 85 -1.01 -9.30 -5.06
C LEU A 85 -2.43 -9.55 -4.54
N CYS A 86 -2.62 -10.50 -3.62
CA CYS A 86 -3.92 -10.76 -3.02
C CYS A 86 -4.45 -9.52 -2.28
N VAL A 87 -3.61 -8.86 -1.49
CA VAL A 87 -3.98 -7.62 -0.78
C VAL A 87 -4.32 -6.50 -1.76
N SER A 88 -3.52 -6.32 -2.81
CA SER A 88 -3.76 -5.30 -3.84
C SER A 88 -5.09 -5.52 -4.57
N LEU A 89 -5.41 -6.77 -4.91
CA LEU A 89 -6.68 -7.13 -5.54
C LEU A 89 -7.86 -6.90 -4.58
N ALA A 90 -7.71 -7.21 -3.29
CA ALA A 90 -8.74 -6.98 -2.29
C ALA A 90 -9.02 -5.49 -2.07
N LEU A 91 -8.00 -4.64 -2.12
CA LEU A 91 -8.14 -3.19 -1.94
C LEU A 91 -8.62 -2.45 -3.20
N ALA A 92 -8.42 -3.01 -4.38
CA ALA A 92 -8.77 -2.36 -5.65
C ALA A 92 -10.24 -1.92 -5.75
N PRO A 93 -11.27 -2.69 -5.31
CA PRO A 93 -12.66 -2.24 -5.30
C PRO A 93 -12.89 -1.03 -4.38
N ALA A 94 -12.26 -1.01 -3.19
CA ALA A 94 -12.39 0.09 -2.24
C ALA A 94 -11.87 1.40 -2.84
N PHE A 95 -10.70 1.38 -3.49
CA PHE A 95 -10.14 2.55 -4.17
C PHE A 95 -11.00 3.02 -5.36
N ARG A 96 -11.61 2.09 -6.10
CA ARG A 96 -12.56 2.45 -7.17
C ARG A 96 -13.79 3.19 -6.64
N MET A 97 -14.25 2.85 -5.45
CA MET A 97 -15.34 3.55 -4.73
C MET A 97 -14.88 4.85 -4.07
N LYS A 98 -13.63 5.28 -4.27
CA LYS A 98 -13.01 6.44 -3.58
C LYS A 98 -12.97 6.28 -2.07
N PHE A 99 -12.99 5.07 -1.58
CA PHE A 99 -12.79 4.74 -0.17
C PHE A 99 -11.31 4.37 0.03
N TRP A 100 -10.55 5.28 0.65
CA TRP A 100 -9.13 5.12 0.88
C TRP A 100 -8.90 4.25 2.12
N ASN A 101 -8.97 2.94 1.92
CA ASN A 101 -8.75 1.97 2.99
C ASN A 101 -7.25 1.70 3.20
N LEU A 102 -6.67 2.31 4.21
CA LEU A 102 -5.31 2.01 4.69
C LEU A 102 -5.31 0.94 5.81
N GLY A 103 -6.46 0.40 6.16
CA GLY A 103 -6.66 -0.57 7.23
C GLY A 103 -6.46 -2.04 6.84
N GLY A 104 -5.92 -2.31 5.66
CA GLY A 104 -5.74 -3.68 5.16
C GLY A 104 -4.87 -4.55 6.07
N GLU A 105 -3.83 -3.98 6.67
CA GLU A 105 -2.95 -4.67 7.60
C GLU A 105 -3.69 -5.13 8.87
N GLY A 106 -4.46 -4.25 9.49
CA GLY A 106 -5.28 -4.59 10.67
C GLY A 106 -6.34 -5.66 10.35
N GLN A 107 -6.93 -5.64 9.17
CA GLN A 107 -7.88 -6.67 8.73
C GLN A 107 -7.20 -8.04 8.63
N ILE A 108 -5.99 -8.10 8.08
CA ILE A 108 -5.18 -9.33 7.98
C ILE A 108 -4.82 -9.82 9.39
N LEU A 109 -4.37 -8.94 10.28
CA LEU A 109 -3.99 -9.30 11.66
C LEU A 109 -5.16 -9.88 12.44
N ILE A 110 -6.34 -9.25 12.40
CA ILE A 110 -7.54 -9.76 13.07
C ILE A 110 -8.03 -11.08 12.46
N GLY A 111 -7.96 -11.21 11.13
CA GLY A 111 -8.26 -12.48 10.46
C GLY A 111 -7.29 -13.60 10.87
N ALA A 112 -6.00 -13.30 10.94
CA ALA A 112 -4.97 -14.23 11.39
C ALA A 112 -5.14 -14.62 12.86
N LEU A 113 -5.50 -13.66 13.73
CA LEU A 113 -5.79 -13.92 15.14
C LEU A 113 -6.97 -14.88 15.30
N ALA A 114 -8.03 -14.69 14.50
CA ALA A 114 -9.19 -15.60 14.52
C ALA A 114 -8.82 -17.02 14.08
N ALA A 115 -8.00 -17.14 13.02
CA ALA A 115 -7.49 -18.46 12.58
C ALA A 115 -6.63 -19.12 13.67
N ALA A 116 -5.71 -18.37 14.28
CA ALA A 116 -4.86 -18.86 15.35
C ALA A 116 -5.69 -19.32 16.57
N ALA A 117 -6.72 -18.55 16.95
CA ALA A 117 -7.63 -18.93 18.04
C ALA A 117 -8.39 -20.24 17.73
N CYS A 118 -8.83 -20.44 16.49
CA CYS A 118 -9.45 -21.70 16.07
C CYS A 118 -8.44 -22.84 16.17
N MET A 119 -7.22 -22.66 15.69
CA MET A 119 -6.17 -23.67 15.74
C MET A 119 -5.85 -24.08 17.18
N LEU A 120 -5.64 -23.10 18.07
CA LEU A 120 -5.28 -23.38 19.48
C LEU A 120 -6.40 -24.05 20.29
N LYS A 121 -7.67 -23.67 20.01
CA LYS A 121 -8.80 -24.21 20.79
C LYS A 121 -9.38 -25.51 20.25
N LEU A 122 -9.27 -25.74 18.96
CA LEU A 122 -9.96 -26.83 18.26
C LEU A 122 -8.99 -27.78 17.54
N GLY A 123 -7.69 -27.50 17.54
CA GLY A 123 -6.68 -28.30 16.84
C GLY A 123 -6.67 -29.76 17.22
N ASP A 124 -6.79 -30.06 18.52
CA ASP A 124 -6.80 -31.43 19.04
C ASP A 124 -8.18 -32.10 18.97
N LYS A 125 -9.25 -31.33 18.63
CA LYS A 125 -10.63 -31.84 18.67
C LYS A 125 -11.22 -32.15 17.31
N LEU A 126 -10.66 -31.57 16.24
CA LEU A 126 -11.23 -31.64 14.89
C LEU A 126 -10.24 -32.27 13.91
N PRO A 127 -10.75 -33.03 12.90
CA PRO A 127 -9.92 -33.52 11.82
C PRO A 127 -9.34 -32.31 11.04
N GLY A 128 -8.08 -32.42 10.59
CA GLY A 128 -7.32 -31.33 9.99
C GLY A 128 -8.03 -30.59 8.86
N GLY A 129 -8.75 -31.29 7.98
CA GLY A 129 -9.50 -30.67 6.89
C GLY A 129 -10.65 -29.75 7.37
N VAL A 130 -11.39 -30.20 8.39
CA VAL A 130 -12.48 -29.38 9.00
C VAL A 130 -11.91 -28.17 9.73
N LEU A 131 -10.78 -28.36 10.44
CA LEU A 131 -10.10 -27.29 11.14
C LEU A 131 -9.65 -26.18 10.17
N VAL A 132 -9.02 -26.54 9.05
CA VAL A 132 -8.56 -25.58 8.04
C VAL A 132 -9.74 -24.80 7.44
N MET A 133 -10.84 -25.49 7.11
CA MET A 133 -12.06 -24.81 6.64
C MET A 133 -12.62 -23.83 7.68
N LEU A 134 -12.65 -24.23 8.94
CA LEU A 134 -13.12 -23.36 10.03
C LEU A 134 -12.22 -22.14 10.21
N MET A 135 -10.90 -22.33 10.19
CA MET A 135 -9.92 -21.24 10.25
C MET A 135 -10.11 -20.26 9.10
N PHE A 136 -10.33 -20.77 7.89
CA PHE A 136 -10.57 -19.93 6.71
C PHE A 136 -11.85 -19.10 6.84
N VAL A 137 -12.96 -19.72 7.23
CA VAL A 137 -14.24 -19.02 7.45
C VAL A 137 -14.14 -18.00 8.58
N ALA A 138 -13.50 -18.37 9.69
CA ALA A 138 -13.28 -17.47 10.82
C ALA A 138 -12.47 -16.23 10.40
N SER A 139 -11.38 -16.41 9.65
CA SER A 139 -10.57 -15.30 9.14
C SER A 139 -11.38 -14.33 8.28
N ILE A 140 -12.22 -14.84 7.38
CA ILE A 140 -13.08 -14.01 6.53
C ILE A 140 -14.06 -13.21 7.39
N ILE A 141 -14.75 -13.86 8.32
CA ILE A 141 -15.76 -13.21 9.16
C ILE A 141 -15.12 -12.11 10.02
N PHE A 142 -14.05 -12.42 10.75
CA PHE A 142 -13.43 -11.46 11.65
C PHE A 142 -12.71 -10.33 10.92
N GLY A 143 -12.05 -10.59 9.80
CA GLY A 143 -11.48 -9.57 8.93
C GLY A 143 -12.55 -8.64 8.33
N ALA A 144 -13.70 -9.19 7.91
CA ALA A 144 -14.82 -8.42 7.40
C ALA A 144 -15.49 -7.57 8.49
N LEU A 145 -15.71 -8.12 9.69
CA LEU A 145 -16.23 -7.38 10.83
C LEU A 145 -15.33 -6.22 11.22
N TRP A 146 -14.01 -6.42 11.19
CA TRP A 146 -13.05 -5.35 11.43
C TRP A 146 -13.13 -4.24 10.38
N ALA A 147 -13.28 -4.60 9.11
CA ALA A 147 -13.46 -3.66 8.00
C ALA A 147 -14.80 -2.90 8.08
N LEU A 148 -15.84 -3.51 8.65
CA LEU A 148 -17.16 -2.92 8.78
C LEU A 148 -17.16 -1.70 9.71
N ILE A 149 -16.31 -1.69 10.75
CA ILE A 149 -16.24 -0.59 11.72
C ILE A 149 -15.99 0.75 11.01
N PRO A 150 -14.86 0.96 10.29
CA PRO A 150 -14.61 2.22 9.59
C PRO A 150 -15.65 2.52 8.49
N ALA A 151 -16.20 1.50 7.85
CA ALA A 151 -17.22 1.66 6.82
C ALA A 151 -18.51 2.25 7.39
N VAL A 152 -18.97 1.77 8.55
CA VAL A 152 -20.16 2.30 9.25
C VAL A 152 -19.93 3.73 9.72
N PHE A 153 -18.75 4.03 10.28
CA PHE A 153 -18.41 5.39 10.70
C PHE A 153 -18.37 6.36 9.52
N LYS A 154 -17.83 5.94 8.39
CA LYS A 154 -17.86 6.73 7.16
C LYS A 154 -19.29 6.96 6.66
N ALA A 155 -20.12 5.93 6.64
CA ALA A 155 -21.49 6.02 6.14
C ALA A 155 -22.40 6.89 7.02
N LYS A 156 -22.28 6.80 8.35
CA LYS A 156 -23.16 7.53 9.29
C LYS A 156 -22.67 8.93 9.60
N TRP A 157 -21.37 9.12 9.76
CA TRP A 157 -20.81 10.40 10.25
C TRP A 157 -19.86 11.07 9.26
N ASN A 158 -19.72 10.51 8.06
CA ASN A 158 -18.82 11.02 7.02
C ASN A 158 -17.39 11.30 7.54
N THR A 159 -16.91 10.44 8.44
CA THR A 159 -15.55 10.54 9.01
C THR A 159 -14.49 10.41 7.92
N ASN A 160 -13.26 10.88 8.20
CA ASN A 160 -12.13 10.67 7.32
C ASN A 160 -11.71 9.19 7.36
N GLU A 161 -12.04 8.45 6.29
CA GLU A 161 -11.79 7.01 6.17
C GLU A 161 -10.32 6.65 6.23
N THR A 162 -9.45 7.49 5.64
CA THR A 162 -8.01 7.27 5.60
C THR A 162 -7.41 7.27 7.00
N LEU A 163 -7.74 8.31 7.79
CA LEU A 163 -7.25 8.44 9.16
C LEU A 163 -7.84 7.35 10.06
N PHE A 164 -9.14 7.09 9.93
CA PHE A 164 -9.82 6.11 10.77
C PHE A 164 -9.29 4.69 10.52
N THR A 165 -9.14 4.28 9.26
CA THR A 165 -8.62 2.96 8.91
C THR A 165 -7.15 2.79 9.32
N LEU A 166 -6.34 3.87 9.24
CA LEU A 166 -4.96 3.86 9.73
C LEU A 166 -4.90 3.66 11.25
N MET A 167 -5.76 4.36 12.01
CA MET A 167 -5.86 4.17 13.47
C MET A 167 -6.29 2.75 13.84
N MET A 168 -7.19 2.14 13.06
CA MET A 168 -7.60 0.75 13.26
C MET A 168 -6.46 -0.26 13.10
N ASN A 169 -5.43 0.03 12.30
CA ASN A 169 -4.23 -0.80 12.23
C ASN A 169 -3.50 -0.82 13.57
N TYR A 170 -3.30 0.36 14.18
CA TYR A 170 -2.64 0.45 15.48
C TYR A 170 -3.43 -0.22 16.61
N VAL A 171 -4.75 -0.28 16.50
CA VAL A 171 -5.58 -0.99 17.48
C VAL A 171 -5.51 -2.50 17.29
N ALA A 172 -5.26 -2.97 16.05
CA ALA A 172 -5.14 -4.40 15.72
C ALA A 172 -3.78 -4.99 16.10
N THR A 173 -2.73 -4.15 16.23
CA THR A 173 -1.37 -4.53 16.59
C THR A 173 -1.22 -4.61 18.12
#